data_018f31e88a0b943dad9da58779603c55
#
_entry.id   018f31e88a0b943dad9da58779603c55
#
_cell.length_a   1.000
_cell.length_b   1.000
_cell.length_c   1.000
_cell.angle_alpha   90.00
_cell.angle_beta   90.00
_cell.angle_gamma   90.00
#
_symmetry.space_group_name_H-M   'P 1'
#
loop_
_entity.id
_entity.type
_entity.pdbx_description
1 polymer ?
#
loop_
_entity_poly.entity_id
_entity_poly.type
_entity_poly.pdbx_seq_one_letter_code
_entity_poly.pdbx_strand_id
1 'polypeptide(L)'
;MIKRPLAFLLLLTFLFTGCNNQAPSPNKAEGSPTPVSSPAAIGFASPKTPFSIVTSQLDSEGELYYYCEIDKILAQITKGVTAARDATVLSGKLTPEQSAKTKQQFDLALQLFTSSGVSGLQAIGGSSKQESAGTYLTKSVIFAPAPTGFLWATFCKQPHPFDVIDFIPANTEAFAFSDFDLSGLWSTLEKDLTASQIPDAVQFVQEFPKQVAGATGMQLSEILASLGDQAGYIVTLDPNSKVRIPIAGSDQEISEPAAAILWKVRDEKIFTMLEALAELSQDVEKLDEPDLKLRVINLKSSASYLRPTLARFADFLVLASSDKLVRALKDTKSGKVAGLKSRLDFATISKGLPDHGNSLQYVSKQFQSAYYTLQEKQLSSSYPSDLSPVSAAGLRSLASFLRDYESYSVLSRTDNGLISLVRGNKDLGDILGQLAALPIYYLGDTLASSKSEHGAAETGATPNSAAEPTPTAEATPSPENQ
;
A
#
# COMPACT_ATOMS: atom_id res chain seq x y z
N MET A 1 9.26 19.73 -0.85
CA MET A 1 9.50 18.97 -2.10
C MET A 1 9.43 17.45 -1.87
N ILE A 2 8.38 16.93 -1.21
CA ILE A 2 8.23 15.47 -0.92
C ILE A 2 6.80 15.05 -1.32
N LYS A 3 6.41 15.24 -2.58
CA LYS A 3 5.06 14.84 -3.06
C LYS A 3 5.09 13.84 -4.23
N ARG A 4 6.22 13.21 -4.55
CA ARG A 4 6.33 12.34 -5.74
C ARG A 4 6.66 10.84 -5.53
N PRO A 5 6.99 10.28 -4.36
CA PRO A 5 7.19 8.83 -4.25
C PRO A 5 5.89 8.03 -4.06
N LEU A 6 4.75 8.67 -3.74
CA LEU A 6 3.47 7.96 -3.56
C LEU A 6 2.87 7.42 -4.88
N ALA A 7 3.27 7.99 -6.01
CA ALA A 7 2.77 7.58 -7.33
C ALA A 7 3.24 6.17 -7.75
N PHE A 8 4.39 5.72 -7.27
CA PHE A 8 4.91 4.39 -7.63
C PHE A 8 4.25 3.26 -6.83
N LEU A 9 3.87 3.52 -5.59
CA LEU A 9 3.11 2.56 -4.77
C LEU A 9 1.66 2.42 -5.26
N LEU A 10 1.08 3.52 -5.77
CA LEU A 10 -0.24 3.53 -6.41
C LEU A 10 -0.26 2.77 -7.75
N LEU A 11 0.87 2.72 -8.48
CA LEU A 11 0.94 1.97 -9.75
C LEU A 11 0.82 0.46 -9.54
N LEU A 12 1.33 -0.07 -8.44
CA LEU A 12 1.16 -1.49 -8.08
C LEU A 12 -0.30 -1.82 -7.71
N THR A 13 -1.00 -0.90 -7.05
CA THR A 13 -2.44 -1.06 -6.76
C THR A 13 -3.31 -0.92 -8.02
N PHE A 14 -2.91 -0.10 -9.00
CA PHE A 14 -3.64 0.05 -10.27
C PHE A 14 -3.52 -1.17 -11.20
N LEU A 15 -2.47 -1.98 -11.09
CA LEU A 15 -2.36 -3.26 -11.85
C LEU A 15 -3.43 -4.28 -11.44
N PHE A 16 -4.06 -4.10 -10.28
CA PHE A 16 -5.14 -4.97 -9.81
C PHE A 16 -6.55 -4.48 -10.19
N THR A 17 -6.70 -3.27 -10.75
CA THR A 17 -8.04 -2.66 -10.96
C THR A 17 -8.42 -2.37 -12.42
N GLY A 18 -7.61 -2.70 -13.41
CA GLY A 18 -7.84 -2.23 -14.78
C GLY A 18 -7.88 -3.28 -15.87
N CYS A 19 -8.96 -4.05 -16.00
CA CYS A 19 -9.33 -4.70 -17.26
C CYS A 19 -10.85 -4.71 -17.42
N ASN A 20 -11.38 -3.65 -18.06
CA ASN A 20 -12.76 -3.62 -18.51
C ASN A 20 -12.77 -3.97 -20.00
N ASN A 21 -13.03 -5.22 -20.35
CA ASN A 21 -13.33 -5.62 -21.73
C ASN A 21 -14.70 -6.29 -21.76
N GLN A 22 -15.64 -5.63 -22.44
CA GLN A 22 -16.94 -6.18 -22.77
C GLN A 22 -16.77 -7.48 -23.56
N ALA A 23 -17.27 -8.59 -23.02
CA ALA A 23 -17.43 -9.82 -23.75
C ALA A 23 -18.71 -9.75 -24.65
N PRO A 24 -18.66 -10.23 -25.89
CA PRO A 24 -19.86 -10.35 -26.71
C PRO A 24 -20.74 -11.46 -26.17
N SER A 25 -22.05 -11.20 -26.13
CA SER A 25 -23.10 -12.16 -25.73
C SER A 25 -23.01 -13.45 -26.52
N PRO A 26 -23.12 -14.63 -25.89
CA PRO A 26 -23.21 -15.89 -26.62
C PRO A 26 -24.64 -16.07 -27.18
N ASN A 27 -24.75 -16.23 -28.49
CA ASN A 27 -25.94 -16.74 -29.14
C ASN A 27 -26.22 -18.18 -28.72
N LYS A 28 -27.47 -18.42 -28.30
CA LYS A 28 -28.00 -19.76 -28.08
C LYS A 28 -27.95 -20.56 -29.40
N ALA A 29 -27.28 -21.70 -29.36
CA ALA A 29 -27.47 -22.77 -30.34
C ALA A 29 -27.92 -24.03 -29.57
N GLU A 30 -29.17 -24.42 -29.81
CA GLU A 30 -29.72 -25.74 -29.45
C GLU A 30 -29.08 -26.78 -30.36
N GLY A 31 -28.74 -27.92 -29.80
CA GLY A 31 -28.35 -29.09 -30.57
C GLY A 31 -27.45 -30.03 -29.77
N SER A 32 -28.08 -30.98 -29.03
CA SER A 32 -27.39 -32.11 -28.43
C SER A 32 -26.95 -33.11 -29.50
N PRO A 33 -25.68 -33.49 -29.58
CA PRO A 33 -25.28 -34.71 -30.24
C PRO A 33 -24.86 -35.78 -29.21
N THR A 34 -25.35 -36.97 -29.47
CA THR A 34 -25.04 -38.26 -28.86
C THR A 34 -23.53 -38.52 -28.73
N PRO A 35 -23.07 -39.17 -27.65
CA PRO A 35 -21.64 -39.43 -27.48
C PRO A 35 -21.17 -40.56 -28.40
N VAL A 36 -20.32 -40.21 -29.36
CA VAL A 36 -19.51 -41.15 -30.10
C VAL A 36 -18.25 -41.43 -29.28
N SER A 37 -18.01 -42.67 -28.93
CA SER A 37 -16.79 -43.14 -28.27
C SER A 37 -15.60 -42.93 -29.19
N SER A 38 -14.76 -41.92 -28.86
CA SER A 38 -13.47 -41.69 -29.53
C SER A 38 -12.40 -42.69 -29.05
N PRO A 39 -11.52 -43.16 -29.97
CA PRO A 39 -10.40 -44.00 -29.57
C PRO A 39 -9.40 -43.21 -28.70
N ALA A 40 -8.79 -43.89 -27.74
CA ALA A 40 -7.83 -43.35 -26.81
C ALA A 40 -6.73 -42.54 -27.54
N ALA A 41 -6.82 -41.21 -27.37
CA ALA A 41 -5.78 -40.31 -27.85
C ALA A 41 -4.51 -40.57 -27.05
N ILE A 42 -3.41 -40.92 -27.76
CA ILE A 42 -2.05 -40.90 -27.24
C ILE A 42 -1.78 -39.46 -26.79
N GLY A 43 -1.79 -39.26 -25.46
CA GLY A 43 -1.70 -37.94 -24.88
C GLY A 43 -0.30 -37.36 -25.03
N PHE A 44 -0.12 -36.58 -26.07
CA PHE A 44 0.91 -35.57 -26.07
C PHE A 44 0.46 -34.51 -25.05
N ALA A 45 1.19 -34.37 -23.94
CA ALA A 45 0.95 -33.30 -23.01
C ALA A 45 0.99 -31.98 -23.79
N SER A 46 -0.15 -31.30 -23.91
CA SER A 46 -0.19 -30.00 -24.57
C SER A 46 0.76 -29.06 -23.85
N PRO A 47 1.55 -28.25 -24.57
CA PRO A 47 2.46 -27.31 -23.93
C PRO A 47 1.67 -26.41 -22.96
N LYS A 48 2.16 -26.29 -21.72
CA LYS A 48 1.52 -25.46 -20.71
C LYS A 48 1.60 -24.00 -21.16
N THR A 49 0.47 -23.43 -21.55
CA THR A 49 0.35 -22.00 -21.88
C THR A 49 0.19 -21.16 -20.60
N PRO A 50 0.50 -19.85 -20.63
CA PRO A 50 0.21 -18.95 -19.50
C PRO A 50 -1.24 -19.07 -19.01
N PHE A 51 -2.19 -19.17 -19.95
CA PHE A 51 -3.59 -19.39 -19.65
C PHE A 51 -3.79 -20.67 -18.83
N SER A 52 -3.30 -21.83 -19.30
CA SER A 52 -3.50 -23.10 -18.61
C SER A 52 -2.82 -23.14 -17.23
N ILE A 53 -1.66 -22.46 -17.08
CA ILE A 53 -0.95 -22.40 -15.81
C ILE A 53 -1.72 -21.56 -14.78
N VAL A 54 -2.17 -20.39 -15.17
CA VAL A 54 -2.94 -19.49 -14.28
C VAL A 54 -4.28 -20.11 -13.94
N THR A 55 -5.05 -20.54 -14.94
CA THR A 55 -6.42 -21.02 -14.73
C THR A 55 -6.49 -22.32 -13.93
N SER A 56 -5.46 -23.18 -14.01
CA SER A 56 -5.39 -24.41 -13.18
C SER A 56 -5.22 -24.14 -11.68
N GLN A 57 -4.85 -22.92 -11.28
CA GLN A 57 -4.69 -22.52 -9.87
C GLN A 57 -5.91 -21.79 -9.32
N LEU A 58 -6.86 -21.42 -10.17
CA LEU A 58 -8.06 -20.66 -9.81
C LEU A 58 -9.25 -21.57 -9.57
N ASP A 59 -10.24 -21.08 -8.83
CA ASP A 59 -11.51 -21.79 -8.60
C ASP A 59 -12.45 -21.53 -9.77
N SER A 60 -12.69 -22.54 -10.61
CA SER A 60 -13.55 -22.43 -11.80
C SER A 60 -15.04 -22.19 -11.49
N GLU A 61 -15.46 -22.48 -10.24
CA GLU A 61 -16.84 -22.28 -9.76
C GLU A 61 -17.03 -20.96 -9.01
N GLY A 62 -16.05 -20.02 -9.11
CA GLY A 62 -16.13 -18.73 -8.45
C GLY A 62 -17.19 -17.82 -9.05
N GLU A 63 -17.79 -16.95 -8.22
CA GLU A 63 -18.73 -15.90 -8.66
C GLU A 63 -18.04 -14.86 -9.55
N LEU A 64 -16.76 -14.60 -9.29
CA LEU A 64 -15.87 -13.84 -10.16
C LEU A 64 -14.74 -14.74 -10.63
N TYR A 65 -14.45 -14.65 -11.92
CA TYR A 65 -13.32 -15.32 -12.54
C TYR A 65 -12.78 -14.45 -13.67
N TYR A 66 -11.48 -14.18 -13.65
CA TYR A 66 -10.84 -13.39 -14.70
C TYR A 66 -9.45 -13.92 -15.03
N TYR A 67 -9.04 -13.67 -16.27
CA TYR A 67 -7.70 -13.91 -16.76
C TYR A 67 -7.31 -12.78 -17.71
N CYS A 68 -6.08 -12.29 -17.62
CA CYS A 68 -5.56 -11.24 -18.46
C CYS A 68 -4.10 -11.53 -18.84
N GLU A 69 -3.80 -11.53 -20.13
CA GLU A 69 -2.43 -11.49 -20.64
C GLU A 69 -1.91 -10.06 -20.54
N ILE A 70 -0.86 -9.86 -19.74
CA ILE A 70 -0.31 -8.52 -19.47
C ILE A 70 0.99 -8.26 -20.20
N ASP A 71 1.64 -9.27 -20.78
CA ASP A 71 2.88 -9.14 -21.57
C ASP A 71 2.75 -8.12 -22.68
N LYS A 72 1.64 -8.16 -23.43
CA LYS A 72 1.33 -7.20 -24.50
C LYS A 72 1.12 -5.79 -23.97
N ILE A 73 0.44 -5.66 -22.81
CA ILE A 73 0.22 -4.37 -22.16
C ILE A 73 1.56 -3.78 -21.72
N LEU A 74 2.42 -4.57 -21.07
CA LEU A 74 3.74 -4.15 -20.65
C LEU A 74 4.64 -3.77 -21.83
N ALA A 75 4.58 -4.55 -22.92
CA ALA A 75 5.27 -4.20 -24.17
C ALA A 75 4.76 -2.88 -24.78
N GLN A 76 3.44 -2.61 -24.73
CA GLN A 76 2.88 -1.34 -25.18
C GLN A 76 3.31 -0.16 -24.27
N ILE A 77 3.35 -0.35 -22.96
CA ILE A 77 3.89 0.66 -22.02
C ILE A 77 5.33 1.01 -22.40
N THR A 78 6.18 0.00 -22.61
CA THR A 78 7.59 0.20 -23.02
C THR A 78 7.68 0.95 -24.34
N LYS A 79 6.89 0.58 -25.34
CA LYS A 79 6.83 1.29 -26.63
C LYS A 79 6.32 2.73 -26.46
N GLY A 80 5.28 2.93 -25.66
CA GLY A 80 4.73 4.24 -25.37
C GLY A 80 5.73 5.18 -24.70
N VAL A 81 6.46 4.68 -23.70
CA VAL A 81 7.53 5.44 -23.02
C VAL A 81 8.65 5.79 -24.00
N THR A 82 9.06 4.84 -24.85
CA THR A 82 10.07 5.08 -25.89
C THR A 82 9.61 6.13 -26.90
N ALA A 83 8.37 6.02 -27.39
CA ALA A 83 7.80 7.00 -28.31
C ALA A 83 7.67 8.40 -27.67
N ALA A 84 7.26 8.48 -26.41
CA ALA A 84 7.20 9.74 -25.68
C ALA A 84 8.60 10.38 -25.51
N ARG A 85 9.62 9.57 -25.22
CA ARG A 85 11.02 10.03 -25.20
C ARG A 85 11.41 10.64 -26.53
N ASP A 86 11.22 9.88 -27.63
CA ASP A 86 11.65 10.30 -28.95
C ASP A 86 10.88 11.56 -29.41
N ALA A 87 9.57 11.63 -29.20
CA ALA A 87 8.76 12.80 -29.49
C ALA A 87 9.22 14.04 -28.70
N THR A 88 9.56 13.86 -27.42
CA THR A 88 10.03 14.97 -26.57
C THR A 88 11.39 15.49 -27.02
N VAL A 89 12.32 14.59 -27.32
CA VAL A 89 13.69 14.91 -27.79
C VAL A 89 13.63 15.58 -29.19
N LEU A 90 12.77 15.09 -30.08
CA LEU A 90 12.64 15.60 -31.45
C LEU A 90 11.74 16.83 -31.55
N SER A 91 11.08 17.27 -30.50
CA SER A 91 10.14 18.40 -30.52
C SER A 91 10.73 19.74 -30.93
N GLY A 92 12.06 19.87 -30.92
CA GLY A 92 12.79 21.13 -31.17
C GLY A 92 12.61 22.20 -30.09
N LYS A 93 11.89 21.87 -28.99
CA LYS A 93 11.63 22.79 -27.87
C LYS A 93 12.73 22.74 -26.80
N LEU A 94 13.61 21.75 -26.85
CA LEU A 94 14.67 21.52 -25.89
C LEU A 94 16.04 21.93 -26.48
N THR A 95 16.91 22.45 -25.66
CA THR A 95 18.31 22.60 -26.05
C THR A 95 18.97 21.23 -26.22
N PRO A 96 20.10 21.10 -26.92
CA PRO A 96 20.81 19.83 -27.06
C PRO A 96 21.13 19.17 -25.70
N GLU A 97 21.54 19.96 -24.70
CA GLU A 97 21.82 19.48 -23.35
C GLU A 97 20.55 18.97 -22.64
N GLN A 98 19.46 19.72 -22.70
CA GLN A 98 18.16 19.31 -22.15
C GLN A 98 17.65 18.04 -22.84
N SER A 99 17.82 17.91 -24.16
CA SER A 99 17.45 16.72 -24.92
C SER A 99 18.24 15.49 -24.46
N ALA A 100 19.56 15.64 -24.27
CA ALA A 100 20.40 14.57 -23.78
C ALA A 100 20.00 14.15 -22.35
N LYS A 101 19.78 15.08 -21.43
CA LYS A 101 19.34 14.83 -20.06
C LYS A 101 17.96 14.12 -20.04
N THR A 102 17.02 14.58 -20.83
CA THR A 102 15.69 13.99 -20.95
C THR A 102 15.78 12.55 -21.45
N LYS A 103 16.57 12.30 -22.52
CA LYS A 103 16.80 10.95 -23.03
C LYS A 103 17.35 10.03 -21.96
N GLN A 104 18.38 10.44 -21.23
CA GLN A 104 18.97 9.65 -20.13
C GLN A 104 17.94 9.32 -19.04
N GLN A 105 17.05 10.26 -18.66
CA GLN A 105 16.02 10.04 -17.66
C GLN A 105 15.01 8.97 -18.10
N PHE A 106 14.58 9.01 -19.36
CA PHE A 106 13.68 7.98 -19.92
C PHE A 106 14.38 6.62 -20.01
N ASP A 107 15.65 6.58 -20.43
CA ASP A 107 16.44 5.36 -20.54
C ASP A 107 16.64 4.71 -19.15
N LEU A 108 16.91 5.52 -18.11
CA LEU A 108 16.96 5.05 -16.72
C LEU A 108 15.61 4.48 -16.25
N ALA A 109 14.49 5.15 -16.54
CA ALA A 109 13.17 4.64 -16.17
C ALA A 109 12.88 3.28 -16.82
N LEU A 110 13.23 3.11 -18.10
CA LEU A 110 13.11 1.83 -18.82
C LEU A 110 14.05 0.75 -18.24
N GLN A 111 15.27 1.12 -17.87
CA GLN A 111 16.23 0.23 -17.23
C GLN A 111 15.68 -0.26 -15.87
N LEU A 112 15.21 0.66 -15.00
CA LEU A 112 14.62 0.31 -13.71
C LEU A 112 13.35 -0.54 -13.86
N PHE A 113 12.53 -0.26 -14.87
CA PHE A 113 11.36 -1.08 -15.19
C PHE A 113 11.77 -2.51 -15.57
N THR A 114 12.82 -2.66 -16.35
CA THR A 114 13.34 -3.99 -16.78
C THR A 114 14.01 -4.72 -15.59
N SER A 115 14.89 -4.04 -14.86
CA SER A 115 15.62 -4.64 -13.73
C SER A 115 14.71 -4.94 -12.53
N SER A 116 13.52 -4.31 -12.45
CA SER A 116 12.50 -4.63 -11.44
C SER A 116 11.94 -6.06 -11.58
N GLY A 117 11.97 -6.61 -12.80
CA GLY A 117 11.35 -7.89 -13.13
C GLY A 117 9.87 -7.82 -13.51
N VAL A 118 9.25 -6.61 -13.47
CA VAL A 118 7.85 -6.40 -13.89
C VAL A 118 7.67 -6.69 -15.38
N SER A 119 8.68 -6.38 -16.21
CA SER A 119 8.65 -6.65 -17.64
C SER A 119 8.59 -8.16 -17.98
N GLY A 120 8.92 -9.04 -17.03
CA GLY A 120 8.86 -10.50 -17.17
C GLY A 120 7.49 -11.11 -16.84
N LEU A 121 6.53 -10.31 -16.37
CA LEU A 121 5.17 -10.77 -16.10
C LEU A 121 4.44 -11.07 -17.40
N GLN A 122 3.73 -12.22 -17.47
CA GLN A 122 3.02 -12.63 -18.68
C GLN A 122 1.52 -12.61 -18.51
N ALA A 123 1.01 -13.03 -17.36
CA ALA A 123 -0.41 -13.10 -17.13
C ALA A 123 -0.76 -12.86 -15.67
N ILE A 124 -1.97 -12.40 -15.43
CA ILE A 124 -2.63 -12.35 -14.13
C ILE A 124 -3.99 -13.02 -14.23
N GLY A 125 -4.44 -13.64 -13.14
CA GLY A 125 -5.78 -14.19 -13.04
C GLY A 125 -6.26 -14.15 -11.62
N GLY A 126 -7.57 -14.23 -11.47
CA GLY A 126 -8.19 -14.30 -10.16
C GLY A 126 -9.54 -14.97 -10.18
N SER A 127 -9.90 -15.54 -9.05
CA SER A 127 -11.23 -16.07 -8.78
C SER A 127 -11.68 -15.69 -7.38
N SER A 128 -12.97 -15.47 -7.20
CA SER A 128 -13.60 -15.27 -5.90
C SER A 128 -14.75 -16.23 -5.76
N LYS A 129 -14.72 -17.05 -4.69
CA LYS A 129 -15.71 -18.08 -4.43
C LYS A 129 -16.28 -17.90 -3.03
N GLN A 130 -17.60 -17.97 -2.91
CA GLN A 130 -18.25 -18.03 -1.60
C GLN A 130 -18.02 -19.42 -0.97
N GLU A 131 -17.37 -19.46 0.19
CA GLU A 131 -17.17 -20.72 0.97
C GLU A 131 -18.30 -20.98 1.95
N SER A 132 -18.87 -19.89 2.50
CA SER A 132 -20.04 -19.93 3.38
C SER A 132 -20.74 -18.58 3.35
N ALA A 133 -21.92 -18.47 3.98
CA ALA A 133 -22.66 -17.21 4.01
C ALA A 133 -21.79 -16.04 4.54
N GLY A 134 -21.52 -15.07 3.68
CA GLY A 134 -20.71 -13.89 3.99
C GLY A 134 -19.20 -14.16 4.17
N THR A 135 -18.68 -15.27 3.62
CA THR A 135 -17.25 -15.58 3.63
C THR A 135 -16.82 -16.01 2.23
N TYR A 136 -15.82 -15.33 1.70
CA TYR A 136 -15.31 -15.52 0.35
C TYR A 136 -13.83 -15.89 0.39
N LEU A 137 -13.44 -16.84 -0.45
CA LEU A 137 -12.03 -17.12 -0.76
C LEU A 137 -11.69 -16.51 -2.13
N THR A 138 -10.81 -15.55 -2.14
CA THR A 138 -10.23 -14.96 -3.35
C THR A 138 -8.85 -15.52 -3.59
N LYS A 139 -8.62 -16.04 -4.79
CA LYS A 139 -7.30 -16.45 -5.28
C LYS A 139 -6.86 -15.50 -6.37
N SER A 140 -5.62 -15.04 -6.30
CA SER A 140 -5.01 -14.24 -7.36
C SER A 140 -3.68 -14.86 -7.72
N VAL A 141 -3.42 -15.01 -9.02
CA VAL A 141 -2.20 -15.59 -9.56
C VAL A 141 -1.53 -14.58 -10.48
N ILE A 142 -0.24 -14.32 -10.24
CA ILE A 142 0.61 -13.56 -11.13
C ILE A 142 1.60 -14.53 -11.74
N PHE A 143 1.54 -14.70 -13.06
CA PHE A 143 2.41 -15.62 -13.78
C PHE A 143 3.63 -14.90 -14.36
N ALA A 144 4.81 -15.40 -13.98
CA ALA A 144 6.11 -15.00 -14.49
C ALA A 144 6.95 -16.29 -14.64
N PRO A 145 7.29 -16.75 -15.86
CA PRO A 145 7.96 -18.03 -16.06
C PRO A 145 9.39 -18.08 -15.49
N ALA A 146 10.00 -16.92 -15.29
CA ALA A 146 11.31 -16.77 -14.67
C ALA A 146 11.28 -15.53 -13.78
N PRO A 147 10.73 -15.63 -12.54
CA PRO A 147 10.56 -14.49 -11.66
C PRO A 147 11.92 -13.98 -11.16
N THR A 148 12.49 -13.04 -11.89
CA THR A 148 13.78 -12.40 -11.62
C THR A 148 13.63 -10.89 -11.54
N GLY A 149 14.61 -10.21 -10.96
CA GLY A 149 14.62 -8.76 -10.77
C GLY A 149 14.55 -8.36 -9.31
N PHE A 150 14.79 -7.05 -9.04
CA PHE A 150 14.95 -6.61 -7.68
C PHE A 150 13.66 -6.67 -6.85
N LEU A 151 12.46 -6.52 -7.46
CA LEU A 151 11.21 -6.68 -6.72
C LEU A 151 11.02 -8.11 -6.23
N TRP A 152 11.35 -9.09 -7.04
CA TRP A 152 11.29 -10.49 -6.65
C TRP A 152 12.30 -10.83 -5.56
N ALA A 153 13.52 -10.29 -5.67
CA ALA A 153 14.56 -10.49 -4.67
C ALA A 153 14.21 -9.80 -3.33
N THR A 154 13.56 -8.64 -3.38
CA THR A 154 13.22 -7.84 -2.20
C THR A 154 12.03 -8.41 -1.45
N PHE A 155 10.93 -8.76 -2.15
CA PHE A 155 9.63 -9.06 -1.55
C PHE A 155 9.21 -10.52 -1.64
N CYS A 156 9.89 -11.33 -2.43
CA CYS A 156 9.43 -12.68 -2.76
C CYS A 156 10.60 -13.66 -2.76
N LYS A 157 11.21 -13.90 -1.59
CA LYS A 157 12.19 -14.97 -1.39
C LYS A 157 11.52 -16.34 -1.43
N GLN A 158 12.20 -17.39 -1.02
CA GLN A 158 11.54 -18.69 -0.84
C GLN A 158 10.51 -18.56 0.29
N PRO A 159 9.30 -19.10 0.13
CA PRO A 159 8.28 -19.12 1.19
C PRO A 159 8.84 -19.74 2.48
N HIS A 160 8.49 -19.16 3.62
CA HIS A 160 8.93 -19.60 4.94
C HIS A 160 7.77 -19.58 5.95
N PRO A 161 7.88 -20.29 7.09
CA PRO A 161 6.88 -20.25 8.16
C PRO A 161 6.66 -18.84 8.70
N PHE A 162 5.44 -18.55 9.14
CA PHE A 162 5.07 -17.27 9.75
C PHE A 162 5.20 -17.31 11.27
N ASP A 163 6.44 -17.43 11.77
CA ASP A 163 6.73 -17.48 13.22
C ASP A 163 6.27 -16.24 13.98
N VAL A 164 6.05 -15.12 13.26
CA VAL A 164 5.57 -13.87 13.84
C VAL A 164 4.20 -13.99 14.50
N ILE A 165 3.34 -14.89 14.03
CA ILE A 165 1.99 -15.10 14.59
C ILE A 165 2.05 -15.56 16.04
N ASP A 166 3.13 -16.23 16.47
CA ASP A 166 3.25 -16.81 17.79
C ASP A 166 3.42 -15.76 18.92
N PHE A 167 3.76 -14.54 18.55
CA PHE A 167 3.88 -13.45 19.52
C PHE A 167 2.87 -12.31 19.33
N ILE A 168 1.93 -12.42 18.39
CA ILE A 168 0.89 -11.39 18.16
C ILE A 168 -0.18 -11.49 19.24
N PRO A 169 -0.44 -10.41 20.03
CA PRO A 169 -1.44 -10.43 21.11
C PRO A 169 -2.87 -10.61 20.61
N ALA A 170 -3.74 -11.15 21.46
CA ALA A 170 -5.14 -11.41 21.12
C ALA A 170 -5.95 -10.15 20.79
N ASN A 171 -5.60 -8.98 21.33
CA ASN A 171 -6.28 -7.72 21.04
C ASN A 171 -5.75 -7.02 19.78
N THR A 172 -5.01 -7.74 18.92
CA THR A 172 -4.56 -7.22 17.63
C THR A 172 -5.72 -7.15 16.66
N GLU A 173 -5.87 -5.98 16.05
CA GLU A 173 -6.95 -5.69 15.11
C GLU A 173 -6.48 -5.56 13.68
N ALA A 174 -5.19 -5.23 13.48
CA ALA A 174 -4.55 -5.28 12.17
C ALA A 174 -3.07 -5.62 12.29
N PHE A 175 -2.56 -6.39 11.35
CA PHE A 175 -1.13 -6.58 11.18
C PHE A 175 -0.80 -6.92 9.73
N ALA A 176 0.44 -6.63 9.34
CA ALA A 176 1.04 -7.16 8.12
C ALA A 176 2.52 -7.43 8.36
N PHE A 177 2.99 -8.54 7.83
CA PHE A 177 4.41 -8.89 7.75
C PHE A 177 4.73 -9.34 6.34
N SER A 178 5.90 -8.97 5.84
CA SER A 178 6.34 -9.31 4.50
C SER A 178 7.85 -9.48 4.47
N ASP A 179 8.32 -10.28 3.53
CA ASP A 179 9.71 -10.21 3.12
C ASP A 179 10.04 -8.78 2.68
N PHE A 180 11.22 -8.31 3.07
CA PHE A 180 11.73 -6.99 2.68
C PHE A 180 13.25 -6.95 2.78
N ASP A 181 13.94 -7.31 1.71
CA ASP A 181 15.40 -7.25 1.63
C ASP A 181 15.88 -5.87 1.14
N LEU A 182 16.04 -4.96 2.09
CA LEU A 182 16.51 -3.60 1.79
C LEU A 182 17.96 -3.58 1.28
N SER A 183 18.80 -4.52 1.72
CA SER A 183 20.19 -4.63 1.27
C SER A 183 20.28 -4.98 -0.20
N GLY A 184 19.53 -6.00 -0.64
CA GLY A 184 19.43 -6.39 -2.05
C GLY A 184 18.83 -5.30 -2.93
N LEU A 185 17.80 -4.61 -2.44
CA LEU A 185 17.18 -3.48 -3.12
C LEU A 185 18.20 -2.35 -3.33
N TRP A 186 18.90 -1.92 -2.27
CA TRP A 186 19.90 -0.86 -2.36
C TRP A 186 21.01 -1.22 -3.35
N SER A 187 21.58 -2.43 -3.24
CA SER A 187 22.65 -2.88 -4.14
C SER A 187 22.25 -2.81 -5.61
N THR A 188 21.00 -3.18 -5.93
CA THR A 188 20.51 -3.11 -7.31
C THR A 188 20.29 -1.67 -7.77
N LEU A 189 19.69 -0.82 -6.92
CA LEU A 189 19.50 0.60 -7.24
C LEU A 189 20.84 1.31 -7.42
N GLU A 190 21.81 1.07 -6.54
CA GLU A 190 23.16 1.62 -6.65
C GLU A 190 23.80 1.27 -7.98
N LYS A 191 23.74 0.01 -8.37
CA LYS A 191 24.26 -0.47 -9.65
C LYS A 191 23.58 0.22 -10.84
N ASP A 192 22.23 0.24 -10.86
CA ASP A 192 21.47 0.77 -11.99
C ASP A 192 21.62 2.31 -12.10
N LEU A 193 21.58 3.02 -10.98
CA LEU A 193 21.77 4.46 -10.95
C LEU A 193 23.19 4.86 -11.37
N THR A 194 24.20 4.12 -10.94
CA THR A 194 25.60 4.35 -11.36
C THR A 194 25.76 4.09 -12.85
N ALA A 195 25.20 3.01 -13.36
CA ALA A 195 25.26 2.65 -14.78
C ALA A 195 24.54 3.64 -15.69
N SER A 196 23.56 4.37 -15.18
CA SER A 196 22.80 5.37 -15.94
C SER A 196 23.65 6.56 -16.42
N GLN A 197 24.78 6.82 -15.77
CA GLN A 197 25.65 7.99 -16.01
C GLN A 197 24.94 9.35 -15.91
N ILE A 198 23.75 9.38 -15.30
CA ILE A 198 23.04 10.64 -15.02
C ILE A 198 23.71 11.30 -13.82
N PRO A 199 24.26 12.53 -13.97
CA PRO A 199 25.04 13.16 -12.90
C PRO A 199 24.31 13.21 -11.55
N ASP A 200 23.02 13.61 -11.56
CA ASP A 200 22.21 13.72 -10.34
C ASP A 200 22.00 12.35 -9.68
N ALA A 201 21.83 11.27 -10.47
CA ALA A 201 21.64 9.90 -9.96
C ALA A 201 22.95 9.33 -9.39
N VAL A 202 24.06 9.53 -10.08
CA VAL A 202 25.39 9.12 -9.62
C VAL A 202 25.76 9.86 -8.34
N GLN A 203 25.52 11.17 -8.30
CA GLN A 203 25.75 11.99 -7.10
C GLN A 203 24.90 11.48 -5.92
N PHE A 204 23.61 11.17 -6.14
CA PHE A 204 22.75 10.63 -5.09
C PHE A 204 23.35 9.36 -4.47
N VAL A 205 23.76 8.42 -5.28
CA VAL A 205 24.36 7.15 -4.82
C VAL A 205 25.66 7.37 -4.02
N GLN A 206 26.44 8.38 -4.39
CA GLN A 206 27.69 8.71 -3.71
C GLN A 206 27.47 9.48 -2.41
N GLU A 207 26.49 10.39 -2.37
CA GLU A 207 26.27 11.29 -1.24
C GLU A 207 25.31 10.73 -0.19
N PHE A 208 24.31 9.94 -0.60
CA PHE A 208 23.34 9.37 0.33
C PHE A 208 23.99 8.50 1.44
N PRO A 209 24.93 7.59 1.14
CA PRO A 209 25.65 6.84 2.19
C PRO A 209 26.42 7.75 3.17
N LYS A 210 27.01 8.83 2.68
CA LYS A 210 27.74 9.81 3.51
C LYS A 210 26.79 10.60 4.42
N GLN A 211 25.62 11.00 3.88
CA GLN A 211 24.58 11.67 4.67
C GLN A 211 24.05 10.76 5.79
N VAL A 212 23.81 9.48 5.47
CA VAL A 212 23.41 8.48 6.47
C VAL A 212 24.50 8.33 7.54
N ALA A 213 25.75 8.16 7.14
CA ALA A 213 26.85 8.05 8.08
C ALA A 213 27.03 9.31 8.95
N GLY A 214 26.88 10.51 8.38
CA GLY A 214 26.92 11.77 9.11
C GLY A 214 25.77 11.94 10.11
N ALA A 215 24.57 11.44 9.78
CA ALA A 215 23.39 11.56 10.62
C ALA A 215 23.34 10.48 11.73
N THR A 216 23.87 9.29 11.48
CA THR A 216 23.71 8.13 12.37
C THR A 216 25.00 7.69 13.05
N GLY A 217 26.15 8.12 12.57
CA GLY A 217 27.47 7.62 12.99
C GLY A 217 27.79 6.22 12.46
N MET A 218 26.92 5.60 11.65
CA MET A 218 27.13 4.28 11.04
C MET A 218 27.14 4.36 9.52
N GLN A 219 28.00 3.55 8.87
CA GLN A 219 27.97 3.44 7.43
C GLN A 219 26.65 2.79 6.96
N LEU A 220 26.12 3.25 5.80
CA LEU A 220 24.91 2.65 5.23
C LEU A 220 25.04 1.14 5.04
N SER A 221 26.20 0.65 4.59
CA SER A 221 26.49 -0.78 4.43
C SER A 221 26.39 -1.56 5.75
N GLU A 222 26.78 -0.97 6.87
CA GLU A 222 26.68 -1.60 8.20
C GLU A 222 25.22 -1.66 8.65
N ILE A 223 24.44 -0.59 8.42
CA ILE A 223 23.01 -0.56 8.70
C ILE A 223 22.30 -1.65 7.88
N LEU A 224 22.55 -1.69 6.58
CA LEU A 224 21.95 -2.69 5.69
C LEU A 224 22.34 -4.13 6.04
N ALA A 225 23.59 -4.35 6.45
CA ALA A 225 24.07 -5.67 6.89
C ALA A 225 23.42 -6.11 8.22
N SER A 226 23.08 -5.17 9.11
CA SER A 226 22.40 -5.45 10.38
C SER A 226 20.89 -5.71 10.20
N LEU A 227 20.27 -5.17 9.13
CA LEU A 227 18.86 -5.44 8.83
C LEU A 227 18.67 -6.87 8.35
N GLY A 228 17.62 -7.50 8.82
CA GLY A 228 17.08 -8.74 8.29
C GLY A 228 16.23 -8.47 7.04
N ASP A 229 15.53 -9.48 6.64
CA ASP A 229 14.76 -9.54 5.40
C ASP A 229 13.26 -9.65 5.62
N GLN A 230 12.78 -9.32 6.82
CA GLN A 230 11.36 -9.31 7.15
C GLN A 230 11.01 -8.04 7.92
N ALA A 231 9.90 -7.40 7.52
CA ALA A 231 9.37 -6.24 8.20
C ALA A 231 7.85 -6.34 8.30
N GLY A 232 7.28 -5.65 9.28
CA GLY A 232 5.84 -5.63 9.46
C GLY A 232 5.37 -4.59 10.45
N TYR A 233 4.07 -4.55 10.65
CA TYR A 233 3.43 -3.72 11.66
C TYR A 233 2.32 -4.48 12.38
N ILE A 234 2.01 -4.02 13.57
CA ILE A 234 0.91 -4.51 14.41
C ILE A 234 0.14 -3.29 14.92
N VAL A 235 -1.19 -3.38 14.90
CA VAL A 235 -2.08 -2.41 15.53
C VAL A 235 -3.02 -3.13 16.47
N THR A 236 -3.08 -2.67 17.71
CA THR A 236 -3.99 -3.19 18.75
C THR A 236 -4.99 -2.11 19.16
N LEU A 237 -6.17 -2.54 19.59
CA LEU A 237 -7.15 -1.68 20.24
C LEU A 237 -7.49 -2.30 21.60
N ASP A 238 -7.27 -1.55 22.68
CA ASP A 238 -7.67 -2.00 24.02
C ASP A 238 -9.14 -1.64 24.27
N PRO A 239 -10.06 -2.61 24.30
CA PRO A 239 -11.47 -2.34 24.51
C PRO A 239 -11.78 -1.83 25.95
N ASN A 240 -10.88 -2.10 26.89
CA ASN A 240 -11.05 -1.72 28.31
C ASN A 240 -10.51 -0.33 28.61
N SER A 241 -9.76 0.27 27.71
CA SER A 241 -9.20 1.61 27.86
C SER A 241 -9.74 2.52 26.75
N LYS A 242 -10.15 3.73 27.14
CA LYS A 242 -10.65 4.75 26.20
C LYS A 242 -9.74 5.95 26.23
N VAL A 243 -9.45 6.48 25.05
CA VAL A 243 -8.67 7.70 24.89
C VAL A 243 -9.44 8.72 24.06
N ARG A 244 -9.21 9.99 24.34
CA ARG A 244 -9.77 11.09 23.55
C ARG A 244 -8.73 11.56 22.55
N ILE A 245 -9.08 11.52 21.29
CA ILE A 245 -8.23 12.02 20.21
C ILE A 245 -8.89 13.26 19.63
N PRO A 246 -8.20 14.40 19.59
CA PRO A 246 -8.71 15.61 18.96
C PRO A 246 -8.73 15.43 17.45
N ILE A 247 -9.93 15.28 16.89
CA ILE A 247 -10.13 15.17 15.44
C ILE A 247 -11.03 16.32 15.02
N ALA A 248 -10.50 17.17 14.17
CA ALA A 248 -11.26 18.23 13.51
C ALA A 248 -12.07 19.12 14.46
N GLY A 249 -11.47 19.50 15.60
CA GLY A 249 -12.06 20.41 16.59
C GLY A 249 -13.05 19.76 17.56
N SER A 250 -13.22 18.43 17.50
CA SER A 250 -13.99 17.69 18.52
C SER A 250 -13.17 16.52 19.07
N ASP A 251 -13.28 16.30 20.39
CA ASP A 251 -12.70 15.14 21.04
C ASP A 251 -13.48 13.88 20.70
N GLN A 252 -12.81 12.90 20.15
CA GLN A 252 -13.39 11.58 19.86
C GLN A 252 -12.89 10.57 20.87
N GLU A 253 -13.81 9.89 21.54
CA GLU A 253 -13.50 8.77 22.41
C GLU A 253 -13.41 7.48 21.60
N ILE A 254 -12.24 6.85 21.60
CA ILE A 254 -12.00 5.58 20.94
C ILE A 254 -11.32 4.60 21.90
N SER A 255 -11.34 3.31 21.59
CA SER A 255 -10.50 2.32 22.27
C SER A 255 -9.02 2.71 22.13
N GLU A 256 -8.26 2.60 23.23
CA GLU A 256 -6.84 3.00 23.25
C GLU A 256 -6.08 2.25 22.14
N PRO A 257 -5.57 2.96 21.12
CA PRO A 257 -4.81 2.34 20.06
C PRO A 257 -3.34 2.22 20.46
N ALA A 258 -2.70 1.12 20.10
CA ALA A 258 -1.26 1.03 20.09
C ALA A 258 -0.79 0.43 18.78
N ALA A 259 0.33 0.92 18.26
CA ALA A 259 0.91 0.46 17.03
C ALA A 259 2.40 0.19 17.21
N ALA A 260 2.92 -0.79 16.49
CA ALA A 260 4.34 -1.09 16.43
C ALA A 260 4.76 -1.39 15.00
N ILE A 261 5.95 -0.93 14.62
CA ILE A 261 6.67 -1.37 13.44
C ILE A 261 7.77 -2.31 13.92
N LEU A 262 7.88 -3.45 13.27
CA LEU A 262 8.86 -4.47 13.59
C LEU A 262 9.73 -4.71 12.35
N TRP A 263 11.04 -4.75 12.56
CA TRP A 263 11.98 -5.11 11.51
C TRP A 263 12.93 -6.18 12.03
N LYS A 264 13.03 -7.28 11.31
CA LYS A 264 13.98 -8.33 11.66
C LYS A 264 15.40 -7.79 11.57
N VAL A 265 16.23 -8.10 12.55
CA VAL A 265 17.63 -7.65 12.61
C VAL A 265 18.54 -8.81 12.94
N ARG A 266 19.76 -8.77 12.40
CA ARG A 266 20.77 -9.81 12.54
C ARG A 266 21.66 -9.62 13.77
N ASP A 267 21.77 -8.36 14.23
CA ASP A 267 22.58 -7.98 15.40
C ASP A 267 21.96 -6.80 16.15
N GLU A 268 22.68 -6.26 17.14
CA GLU A 268 22.22 -5.14 17.98
C GLU A 268 22.67 -3.76 17.50
N LYS A 269 23.44 -3.65 16.44
CA LYS A 269 24.08 -2.37 16.07
C LYS A 269 23.06 -1.26 15.81
N ILE A 270 21.99 -1.55 15.08
CA ILE A 270 20.94 -0.55 14.80
C ILE A 270 20.22 -0.17 16.09
N PHE A 271 19.93 -1.12 16.97
CA PHE A 271 19.32 -0.80 18.27
C PHE A 271 20.20 0.15 19.07
N THR A 272 21.49 -0.17 19.20
CA THR A 272 22.47 0.66 19.94
C THR A 272 22.63 2.05 19.32
N MET A 273 22.67 2.15 18.00
CA MET A 273 22.70 3.43 17.29
C MET A 273 21.45 4.28 17.58
N LEU A 274 20.26 3.69 17.48
CA LEU A 274 19.00 4.41 17.72
C LEU A 274 18.85 4.77 19.21
N GLU A 275 19.31 3.92 20.13
CA GLU A 275 19.38 4.23 21.56
C GLU A 275 20.23 5.48 21.81
N ALA A 276 21.43 5.53 21.26
CA ALA A 276 22.32 6.68 21.40
C ALA A 276 21.71 7.95 20.83
N LEU A 277 21.05 7.88 19.66
CA LEU A 277 20.35 9.02 19.06
C LEU A 277 19.17 9.50 19.92
N ALA A 278 18.41 8.61 20.52
CA ALA A 278 17.30 8.95 21.39
C ALA A 278 17.78 9.67 22.66
N GLU A 279 18.89 9.24 23.25
CA GLU A 279 19.49 9.82 24.46
C GLU A 279 20.03 11.25 24.25
N LEU A 280 20.40 11.60 23.02
CA LEU A 280 20.87 12.96 22.70
C LEU A 280 19.77 14.02 22.84
N SER A 281 18.51 13.67 22.72
CA SER A 281 17.43 14.64 22.57
C SER A 281 16.27 14.47 23.55
N GLN A 282 16.19 13.33 24.26
CA GLN A 282 15.02 12.96 25.05
C GLN A 282 15.42 12.35 26.40
N ASP A 283 14.49 12.42 27.36
CA ASP A 283 14.57 11.63 28.59
C ASP A 283 14.14 10.18 28.27
N VAL A 284 15.08 9.25 28.41
CA VAL A 284 14.90 7.84 28.03
C VAL A 284 14.99 6.96 29.25
N GLU A 285 13.89 6.30 29.59
CA GLU A 285 13.86 5.24 30.61
C GLU A 285 14.38 3.93 29.99
N LYS A 286 15.40 3.34 30.64
CA LYS A 286 16.01 2.08 30.20
C LYS A 286 15.52 0.93 31.07
N LEU A 287 15.04 -0.10 30.43
CA LEU A 287 14.58 -1.34 31.05
C LEU A 287 15.14 -2.52 30.27
N ASP A 288 16.00 -3.30 30.89
CA ASP A 288 16.58 -4.50 30.30
C ASP A 288 16.09 -5.73 31.05
N GLU A 289 15.45 -6.63 30.35
CA GLU A 289 14.96 -7.92 30.85
C GLU A 289 15.51 -9.03 29.95
N PRO A 290 15.51 -10.29 30.38
CA PRO A 290 15.85 -11.40 29.50
C PRO A 290 15.00 -11.33 28.21
N ASP A 291 15.65 -11.39 27.05
CA ASP A 291 15.06 -11.36 25.71
C ASP A 291 14.29 -10.07 25.35
N LEU A 292 14.43 -8.99 26.16
CA LEU A 292 13.77 -7.71 25.89
C LEU A 292 14.61 -6.55 26.40
N LYS A 293 15.06 -5.69 25.50
CA LYS A 293 15.62 -4.37 25.83
C LYS A 293 14.58 -3.30 25.47
N LEU A 294 14.22 -2.44 26.41
CA LEU A 294 13.27 -1.34 26.21
C LEU A 294 13.93 0.00 26.46
N ARG A 295 13.62 0.95 25.58
CA ARG A 295 13.97 2.37 25.71
C ARG A 295 12.69 3.17 25.52
N VAL A 296 12.12 3.60 26.64
CA VAL A 296 10.86 4.35 26.66
C VAL A 296 11.18 5.83 26.62
N ILE A 297 10.68 6.52 25.63
CA ILE A 297 10.91 7.95 25.45
C ILE A 297 9.80 8.71 26.19
N ASN A 298 10.18 9.46 27.22
CA ASN A 298 9.27 10.27 28.01
C ASN A 298 8.96 11.58 27.31
N LEU A 299 7.85 11.61 26.56
CA LEU A 299 7.38 12.84 25.92
C LEU A 299 6.74 13.75 26.97
N LYS A 300 7.06 15.03 26.95
CA LYS A 300 6.37 16.09 27.70
C LYS A 300 4.99 16.41 27.03
N SER A 301 4.27 15.38 26.63
CA SER A 301 3.00 15.48 25.90
C SER A 301 1.81 15.26 26.83
N SER A 302 0.69 15.90 26.52
CA SER A 302 -0.59 15.68 27.20
C SER A 302 -1.24 14.33 26.87
N ALA A 303 -0.76 13.62 25.87
CA ALA A 303 -1.30 12.33 25.44
C ALA A 303 -0.67 11.19 26.25
N SER A 304 -1.27 10.87 27.40
CA SER A 304 -0.76 9.85 28.34
C SER A 304 -0.68 8.42 27.76
N TYR A 305 -1.39 8.15 26.68
CA TYR A 305 -1.36 6.86 26.00
C TYR A 305 -0.18 6.71 25.03
N LEU A 306 0.51 7.81 24.67
CA LEU A 306 1.69 7.79 23.83
C LEU A 306 2.95 7.71 24.69
N ARG A 307 3.59 6.55 24.67
CA ARG A 307 4.91 6.29 25.26
C ARG A 307 5.82 5.66 24.21
N PRO A 308 6.33 6.45 23.25
CA PRO A 308 7.14 5.93 22.16
C PRO A 308 8.27 5.08 22.71
N THR A 309 8.41 3.89 22.18
CA THR A 309 9.30 2.87 22.72
C THR A 309 10.13 2.28 21.60
N LEU A 310 11.44 2.34 21.74
CA LEU A 310 12.39 1.56 20.98
C LEU A 310 12.67 0.28 21.75
N ALA A 311 12.58 -0.87 21.10
CA ALA A 311 12.87 -2.14 21.73
C ALA A 311 13.67 -3.08 20.84
N ARG A 312 14.44 -3.97 21.49
CA ARG A 312 14.99 -5.18 20.91
C ARG A 312 14.26 -6.37 21.54
N PHE A 313 13.44 -7.02 20.74
CA PHE A 313 12.62 -8.15 21.17
C PHE A 313 12.84 -9.35 20.23
N ALA A 314 13.29 -10.44 20.77
CA ALA A 314 13.73 -11.59 19.98
C ALA A 314 14.76 -11.16 18.92
N ASP A 315 14.48 -11.44 17.64
CA ASP A 315 15.27 -11.01 16.50
C ASP A 315 14.70 -9.78 15.77
N PHE A 316 13.79 -9.02 16.44
CA PHE A 316 13.20 -7.80 15.89
C PHE A 316 13.67 -6.54 16.60
N LEU A 317 13.94 -5.51 15.82
CA LEU A 317 13.90 -4.13 16.22
C LEU A 317 12.44 -3.68 16.21
N VAL A 318 11.97 -3.10 17.30
CA VAL A 318 10.59 -2.68 17.47
C VAL A 318 10.53 -1.19 17.76
N LEU A 319 9.74 -0.45 16.97
CA LEU A 319 9.35 0.92 17.23
C LEU A 319 7.86 0.94 17.54
N ALA A 320 7.50 1.17 18.78
CA ALA A 320 6.11 1.13 19.24
C ALA A 320 5.63 2.46 19.76
N SER A 321 4.34 2.71 19.69
CA SER A 321 3.69 3.87 20.31
C SER A 321 3.54 3.71 21.84
N SER A 322 3.72 2.49 22.37
CA SER A 322 3.55 2.17 23.80
C SER A 322 4.41 0.99 24.21
N ASP A 323 5.06 1.10 25.36
CA ASP A 323 5.79 0.00 26.01
C ASP A 323 4.87 -1.16 26.41
N LYS A 324 3.59 -0.87 26.70
CA LYS A 324 2.59 -1.91 26.98
C LYS A 324 2.46 -2.90 25.81
N LEU A 325 2.45 -2.40 24.57
CA LEU A 325 2.37 -3.26 23.39
C LEU A 325 3.60 -4.16 23.27
N VAL A 326 4.80 -3.63 23.49
CA VAL A 326 6.04 -4.43 23.43
C VAL A 326 6.06 -5.51 24.51
N ARG A 327 5.62 -5.19 25.73
CA ARG A 327 5.46 -6.17 26.80
C ARG A 327 4.43 -7.24 26.45
N ALA A 328 3.31 -6.85 25.83
CA ALA A 328 2.30 -7.80 25.38
C ALA A 328 2.85 -8.77 24.32
N LEU A 329 3.70 -8.32 23.38
CA LEU A 329 4.40 -9.20 22.44
C LEU A 329 5.24 -10.25 23.19
N LYS A 330 6.03 -9.82 24.20
CA LYS A 330 6.86 -10.74 25.01
C LYS A 330 6.01 -11.72 25.79
N ASP A 331 4.96 -11.24 26.46
CA ASP A 331 4.11 -12.08 27.30
C ASP A 331 3.30 -13.08 26.46
N THR A 332 2.90 -12.70 25.24
CA THR A 332 2.30 -13.62 24.27
C THR A 332 3.29 -14.69 23.83
N LYS A 333 4.51 -14.31 23.45
CA LYS A 333 5.54 -15.26 23.04
C LYS A 333 5.88 -16.26 24.14
N SER A 334 5.88 -15.82 25.39
CA SER A 334 6.14 -16.69 26.55
C SER A 334 4.91 -17.51 27.01
N GLY A 335 3.75 -17.33 26.38
CA GLY A 335 2.51 -18.02 26.76
C GLY A 335 1.83 -17.49 28.03
N LYS A 336 2.29 -16.35 28.59
CA LYS A 336 1.67 -15.73 29.77
C LYS A 336 0.31 -15.10 29.45
N VAL A 337 0.14 -14.59 28.24
CA VAL A 337 -1.13 -14.05 27.76
C VAL A 337 -1.52 -14.75 26.46
N ALA A 338 -2.81 -14.76 26.21
CA ALA A 338 -3.36 -15.37 24.99
C ALA A 338 -2.91 -14.61 23.74
N GLY A 339 -2.50 -15.35 22.71
CA GLY A 339 -2.17 -14.80 21.40
C GLY A 339 -3.37 -14.75 20.46
N LEU A 340 -3.16 -14.11 19.31
CA LEU A 340 -4.20 -13.92 18.29
C LEU A 340 -4.80 -15.25 17.78
N LYS A 341 -4.00 -16.31 17.71
CA LYS A 341 -4.47 -17.66 17.33
C LYS A 341 -5.61 -18.19 18.22
N SER A 342 -5.76 -17.67 19.46
CA SER A 342 -6.84 -18.08 20.37
C SER A 342 -8.16 -17.36 20.12
N ARG A 343 -8.18 -16.29 19.32
CA ARG A 343 -9.42 -15.58 18.97
C ARG A 343 -10.22 -16.38 17.96
N LEU A 344 -11.50 -16.58 18.24
CA LEU A 344 -12.39 -17.38 17.42
C LEU A 344 -12.58 -16.82 16.01
N ASP A 345 -12.74 -15.50 15.88
CA ASP A 345 -12.87 -14.82 14.60
C ASP A 345 -11.61 -15.02 13.74
N PHE A 346 -10.43 -14.77 14.32
CA PHE A 346 -9.16 -15.00 13.62
C PHE A 346 -8.96 -16.47 13.25
N ALA A 347 -9.22 -17.41 14.18
CA ALA A 347 -9.12 -18.84 13.92
C ALA A 347 -10.06 -19.29 12.78
N THR A 348 -11.23 -18.65 12.67
CA THR A 348 -12.21 -18.94 11.60
C THR A 348 -11.72 -18.43 10.26
N ILE A 349 -11.27 -17.17 10.19
CA ILE A 349 -10.87 -16.55 8.91
C ILE A 349 -9.54 -17.11 8.38
N SER A 350 -8.64 -17.54 9.26
CA SER A 350 -7.33 -18.13 8.89
C SER A 350 -7.38 -19.64 8.62
N LYS A 351 -8.48 -20.32 8.97
CA LYS A 351 -8.59 -21.79 8.88
C LYS A 351 -8.31 -22.33 7.48
N GLY A 352 -7.33 -23.23 7.37
CA GLY A 352 -6.99 -23.90 6.10
C GLY A 352 -6.28 -23.04 5.07
N LEU A 353 -5.92 -21.78 5.39
CA LEU A 353 -4.96 -21.02 4.62
C LEU A 353 -3.52 -21.44 5.01
N PRO A 354 -2.53 -21.28 4.11
CA PRO A 354 -1.16 -21.66 4.39
C PRO A 354 -0.59 -20.96 5.62
N ASP A 355 0.22 -21.67 6.39
CA ASP A 355 0.99 -21.16 7.52
C ASP A 355 2.42 -20.72 7.15
N HIS A 356 2.70 -20.70 5.85
CA HIS A 356 3.97 -20.29 5.25
C HIS A 356 3.73 -19.45 3.99
N GLY A 357 4.67 -18.57 3.68
CA GLY A 357 4.61 -17.67 2.52
C GLY A 357 5.66 -16.58 2.60
N ASN A 358 5.44 -15.51 1.84
CA ASN A 358 6.31 -14.34 1.79
C ASN A 358 5.67 -13.10 2.44
N SER A 359 4.34 -13.08 2.49
CA SER A 359 3.59 -12.01 3.15
C SER A 359 2.32 -12.55 3.79
N LEU A 360 1.97 -11.94 4.90
CA LEU A 360 0.85 -12.28 5.75
C LEU A 360 0.18 -11.01 6.22
N GLN A 361 -1.15 -10.91 6.07
CA GLN A 361 -1.91 -9.74 6.52
C GLN A 361 -3.22 -10.16 7.17
N TYR A 362 -3.63 -9.37 8.14
CA TYR A 362 -4.94 -9.47 8.79
C TYR A 362 -5.48 -8.08 9.07
N VAL A 363 -6.76 -7.92 8.87
CA VAL A 363 -7.53 -6.75 9.30
C VAL A 363 -8.88 -7.20 9.82
N SER A 364 -9.26 -6.70 11.01
CA SER A 364 -10.55 -7.01 11.64
C SER A 364 -11.62 -6.00 11.25
N LYS A 365 -12.88 -6.40 11.41
CA LYS A 365 -14.04 -5.49 11.30
C LYS A 365 -13.95 -4.33 12.29
N GLN A 366 -13.45 -4.59 13.49
CA GLN A 366 -13.32 -3.56 14.53
C GLN A 366 -12.33 -2.48 14.14
N PHE A 367 -11.17 -2.85 13.57
CA PHE A 367 -10.21 -1.89 13.06
C PHE A 367 -10.80 -1.04 11.94
N GLN A 368 -11.43 -1.68 10.96
CA GLN A 368 -12.01 -0.98 9.81
C GLN A 368 -13.13 -0.03 10.25
N SER A 369 -14.00 -0.49 11.15
CA SER A 369 -15.06 0.36 11.71
C SER A 369 -14.51 1.59 12.43
N ALA A 370 -13.48 1.42 13.26
CA ALA A 370 -12.83 2.52 13.95
C ALA A 370 -12.18 3.50 12.96
N TYR A 371 -11.41 2.97 12.01
CA TYR A 371 -10.68 3.74 11.00
C TYR A 371 -11.62 4.58 10.12
N TYR A 372 -12.66 3.96 9.54
CA TYR A 372 -13.60 4.69 8.68
C TYR A 372 -14.50 5.66 9.45
N THR A 373 -14.82 5.37 10.71
CA THR A 373 -15.53 6.34 11.56
C THR A 373 -14.71 7.60 11.81
N LEU A 374 -13.40 7.44 12.03
CA LEU A 374 -12.49 8.57 12.18
C LEU A 374 -12.33 9.36 10.87
N GLN A 375 -12.17 8.64 9.75
CA GLN A 375 -12.05 9.27 8.43
C GLN A 375 -13.32 10.04 8.03
N GLU A 376 -14.51 9.49 8.26
CA GLU A 376 -15.78 10.15 7.95
C GLU A 376 -15.93 11.47 8.71
N LYS A 377 -15.55 11.49 10.00
CA LYS A 377 -15.54 12.70 10.80
C LYS A 377 -14.52 13.73 10.30
N GLN A 378 -13.32 13.29 9.96
CA GLN A 378 -12.29 14.15 9.37
C GLN A 378 -12.75 14.73 8.02
N LEU A 379 -13.35 13.91 7.15
CA LEU A 379 -13.91 14.35 5.88
C LEU A 379 -15.08 15.33 6.08
N SER A 380 -15.88 15.15 7.12
CA SER A 380 -17.04 16.03 7.42
C SER A 380 -16.63 17.42 7.91
N SER A 381 -15.47 17.54 8.55
CA SER A 381 -15.01 18.78 9.19
C SER A 381 -13.94 19.54 8.40
N SER A 382 -13.23 18.84 7.51
CA SER A 382 -12.09 19.38 6.76
C SER A 382 -12.25 19.04 5.28
N TYR A 383 -13.45 19.26 4.71
CA TYR A 383 -13.58 19.14 3.25
C TYR A 383 -12.56 20.09 2.61
N PRO A 384 -11.63 19.60 1.80
CA PRO A 384 -10.99 20.46 0.84
C PRO A 384 -12.11 21.10 0.03
N SER A 385 -12.16 22.43 -0.03
CA SER A 385 -13.11 23.20 -0.84
C SER A 385 -13.17 22.75 -2.30
N ASP A 386 -12.25 21.87 -2.68
CA ASP A 386 -11.99 21.39 -4.04
C ASP A 386 -12.66 20.05 -4.36
N LEU A 387 -13.29 19.36 -3.38
CA LEU A 387 -14.06 18.13 -3.66
C LEU A 387 -15.53 18.49 -3.83
N SER A 388 -16.06 18.12 -4.98
CA SER A 388 -17.47 18.29 -5.22
C SER A 388 -18.34 17.38 -4.35
N PRO A 389 -19.63 17.73 -4.15
CA PRO A 389 -20.58 16.89 -3.43
C PRO A 389 -20.70 15.47 -3.97
N VAL A 390 -20.52 15.27 -5.29
CA VAL A 390 -20.62 13.97 -5.97
C VAL A 390 -19.42 13.10 -5.67
N SER A 391 -18.20 13.63 -5.79
CA SER A 391 -16.96 12.92 -5.42
C SER A 391 -16.95 12.55 -3.94
N ALA A 392 -17.43 13.45 -3.09
CA ALA A 392 -17.58 13.20 -1.67
C ALA A 392 -18.58 12.08 -1.35
N ALA A 393 -19.69 12.01 -2.10
CA ALA A 393 -20.66 10.91 -1.95
C ALA A 393 -20.05 9.56 -2.37
N GLY A 394 -19.27 9.53 -3.44
CA GLY A 394 -18.55 8.33 -3.87
C GLY A 394 -17.57 7.80 -2.84
N LEU A 395 -16.76 8.69 -2.25
CA LEU A 395 -15.82 8.32 -1.19
C LEU A 395 -16.54 7.83 0.07
N ARG A 396 -17.68 8.44 0.45
CA ARG A 396 -18.49 7.95 1.57
C ARG A 396 -19.10 6.58 1.31
N SER A 397 -19.56 6.33 0.08
CA SER A 397 -20.09 5.01 -0.33
C SER A 397 -19.01 3.93 -0.17
N LEU A 398 -17.81 4.18 -0.68
CA LEU A 398 -16.67 3.26 -0.51
C LEU A 398 -16.31 3.07 0.96
N ALA A 399 -16.23 4.14 1.73
CA ALA A 399 -15.94 4.08 3.16
C ALA A 399 -17.00 3.27 3.92
N SER A 400 -18.29 3.47 3.61
CA SER A 400 -19.39 2.70 4.19
C SER A 400 -19.30 1.21 3.84
N PHE A 401 -18.97 0.89 2.58
CA PHE A 401 -18.78 -0.48 2.11
C PHE A 401 -17.62 -1.19 2.82
N LEU A 402 -16.51 -0.48 3.05
CA LEU A 402 -15.30 -1.04 3.67
C LEU A 402 -15.32 -1.01 5.22
N ARG A 403 -16.31 -0.36 5.85
CA ARG A 403 -16.37 -0.19 7.31
C ARG A 403 -16.39 -1.51 8.09
N ASP A 404 -17.05 -2.51 7.57
CA ASP A 404 -17.15 -3.85 8.17
C ASP A 404 -16.27 -4.89 7.48
N TYR A 405 -15.32 -4.43 6.64
CA TYR A 405 -14.41 -5.33 5.93
C TYR A 405 -13.50 -6.07 6.91
N GLU A 406 -13.37 -7.36 6.69
CA GLU A 406 -12.47 -8.24 7.43
C GLU A 406 -11.77 -9.15 6.44
N SER A 407 -10.47 -9.34 6.61
CA SER A 407 -9.72 -10.26 5.76
C SER A 407 -8.46 -10.80 6.43
N TYR A 408 -8.10 -11.99 6.02
CA TYR A 408 -6.81 -12.62 6.25
C TYR A 408 -6.23 -13.04 4.91
N SER A 409 -4.98 -12.71 4.65
CA SER A 409 -4.35 -13.00 3.37
C SER A 409 -2.94 -13.55 3.51
N VAL A 410 -2.59 -14.45 2.60
CA VAL A 410 -1.26 -15.03 2.45
C VAL A 410 -0.82 -14.86 1.01
N LEU A 411 0.39 -14.31 0.81
CA LEU A 411 1.06 -14.24 -0.48
C LEU A 411 2.25 -15.18 -0.46
N SER A 412 2.36 -16.02 -1.48
CA SER A 412 3.46 -16.96 -1.61
C SER A 412 4.06 -16.92 -3.01
N ARG A 413 5.39 -16.97 -3.08
CA ARG A 413 6.11 -17.23 -4.32
C ARG A 413 5.92 -18.69 -4.74
N THR A 414 5.81 -18.89 -6.02
CA THR A 414 5.85 -20.20 -6.69
C THR A 414 6.98 -20.21 -7.72
N ASP A 415 7.25 -21.36 -8.29
CA ASP A 415 8.26 -21.47 -9.37
C ASP A 415 7.93 -20.61 -10.59
N ASN A 416 6.65 -20.29 -10.78
CA ASN A 416 6.16 -19.56 -11.95
C ASN A 416 5.47 -18.23 -11.58
N GLY A 417 5.81 -17.62 -10.46
CA GLY A 417 5.25 -16.32 -10.11
C GLY A 417 4.78 -16.22 -8.66
N LEU A 418 3.61 -15.65 -8.44
CA LEU A 418 3.01 -15.45 -7.12
C LEU A 418 1.59 -15.99 -7.07
N ILE A 419 1.22 -16.52 -5.92
CA ILE A 419 -0.18 -16.80 -5.56
C ILE A 419 -0.54 -16.03 -4.30
N SER A 420 -1.68 -15.36 -4.33
CA SER A 420 -2.29 -14.71 -3.17
C SER A 420 -3.61 -15.40 -2.85
N LEU A 421 -3.79 -15.74 -1.59
CA LEU A 421 -5.01 -16.30 -1.04
C LEU A 421 -5.56 -15.31 -0.02
N VAL A 422 -6.78 -14.84 -0.24
CA VAL A 422 -7.44 -13.87 0.65
C VAL A 422 -8.77 -14.47 1.07
N ARG A 423 -8.96 -14.68 2.36
CA ARG A 423 -10.29 -14.97 2.90
C ARG A 423 -10.83 -13.70 3.56
N GLY A 424 -12.05 -13.33 3.21
CA GLY A 424 -12.70 -12.13 3.71
C GLY A 424 -14.21 -12.22 3.68
N ASN A 425 -14.86 -11.20 4.19
CA ASN A 425 -16.32 -11.09 4.24
C ASN A 425 -16.92 -10.29 3.08
N LYS A 426 -16.13 -9.90 2.10
CA LYS A 426 -16.59 -9.22 0.88
C LYS A 426 -16.10 -9.99 -0.34
N ASP A 427 -16.95 -10.07 -1.35
CA ASP A 427 -16.56 -10.60 -2.64
C ASP A 427 -15.63 -9.64 -3.39
N LEU A 428 -14.71 -10.18 -4.18
CA LEU A 428 -13.80 -9.39 -5.00
C LEU A 428 -14.57 -8.60 -6.08
N GLY A 429 -15.67 -9.14 -6.61
CA GLY A 429 -16.52 -8.46 -7.58
C GLY A 429 -17.15 -7.19 -7.00
N ASP A 430 -17.63 -7.28 -5.76
CA ASP A 430 -18.17 -6.13 -5.03
C ASP A 430 -17.11 -5.05 -4.80
N ILE A 431 -15.91 -5.45 -4.40
CA ILE A 431 -14.77 -4.52 -4.19
C ILE A 431 -14.42 -3.83 -5.51
N LEU A 432 -14.28 -4.58 -6.59
CA LEU A 432 -13.97 -4.04 -7.92
C LEU A 432 -15.10 -3.14 -8.42
N GLY A 433 -16.36 -3.52 -8.18
CA GLY A 433 -17.53 -2.71 -8.52
C GLY A 433 -17.53 -1.35 -7.84
N GLN A 434 -17.23 -1.30 -6.54
CA GLN A 434 -17.10 -0.04 -5.80
C GLN A 434 -15.95 0.82 -6.33
N LEU A 435 -14.80 0.22 -6.61
CA LEU A 435 -13.66 0.93 -7.18
C LEU A 435 -13.92 1.45 -8.61
N ALA A 436 -14.62 0.66 -9.44
CA ALA A 436 -15.00 1.06 -10.80
C ALA A 436 -16.04 2.19 -10.82
N ALA A 437 -16.82 2.37 -9.76
CA ALA A 437 -17.77 3.47 -9.63
C ALA A 437 -17.08 4.82 -9.36
N LEU A 438 -15.89 4.86 -8.76
CA LEU A 438 -15.20 6.10 -8.40
C LEU A 438 -14.97 7.05 -9.61
N PRO A 439 -14.47 6.60 -10.79
CA PRO A 439 -14.31 7.48 -11.93
C PRO A 439 -15.64 8.09 -12.42
N ILE A 440 -16.78 7.40 -12.23
CA ILE A 440 -18.10 7.89 -12.60
C ILE A 440 -18.49 9.09 -11.75
N TYR A 441 -18.16 9.06 -10.45
CA TYR A 441 -18.36 10.20 -9.56
C TYR A 441 -17.51 11.41 -9.98
N TYR A 442 -16.24 11.18 -10.39
CA TYR A 442 -15.38 12.27 -10.90
C TYR A 442 -15.86 12.83 -12.24
N LEU A 443 -16.35 12.00 -13.16
CA LEU A 443 -16.94 12.45 -14.42
C LEU A 443 -18.23 13.23 -14.21
N GLY A 444 -19.07 12.81 -13.25
CA GLY A 444 -20.27 13.56 -12.84
C GLY A 444 -19.95 14.99 -12.42
N ASP A 445 -18.84 15.17 -11.72
CA ASP A 445 -18.36 16.49 -11.28
C ASP A 445 -17.93 17.40 -12.42
N THR A 446 -17.17 16.87 -13.36
CA THR A 446 -16.72 17.65 -14.54
C THR A 446 -17.90 18.07 -15.40
N LEU A 447 -18.92 17.23 -15.52
CA LEU A 447 -20.15 17.56 -16.26
C LEU A 447 -21.07 18.54 -15.50
N ALA A 448 -21.10 18.49 -14.17
CA ALA A 448 -21.87 19.43 -13.36
C ALA A 448 -21.23 20.83 -13.33
N SER A 449 -19.90 20.90 -13.23
CA SER A 449 -19.17 22.18 -13.27
C SER A 449 -19.22 22.85 -14.63
N SER A 450 -19.20 22.10 -15.73
CA SER A 450 -19.33 22.67 -17.07
C SER A 450 -20.70 23.28 -17.36
N LYS A 451 -21.78 22.79 -16.71
CA LYS A 451 -23.10 23.37 -16.80
C LYS A 451 -23.26 24.69 -16.03
N SER A 452 -22.53 24.86 -14.92
CA SER A 452 -22.59 26.10 -14.15
C SER A 452 -21.89 27.26 -14.83
N GLU A 453 -20.84 27.01 -15.65
CA GLU A 453 -20.17 28.06 -16.42
C GLU A 453 -21.00 28.52 -17.63
N HIS A 454 -21.81 27.64 -18.22
CA HIS A 454 -22.67 28.01 -19.36
C HIS A 454 -24.00 28.68 -18.92
N GLY A 455 -24.47 28.41 -17.69
CA GLY A 455 -25.67 29.06 -17.14
C GLY A 455 -25.46 30.50 -16.69
N ALA A 456 -24.23 30.91 -16.40
CA ALA A 456 -23.92 32.27 -16.00
C ALA A 456 -23.73 33.25 -17.16
N ALA A 457 -23.63 32.76 -18.42
CA ALA A 457 -23.42 33.57 -19.60
C ALA A 457 -24.73 34.01 -20.28
N GLU A 458 -25.92 33.48 -19.92
CA GLU A 458 -27.18 33.80 -20.55
C GLU A 458 -28.08 34.80 -19.79
N THR A 459 -27.71 35.28 -18.60
CA THR A 459 -28.41 36.39 -17.95
C THR A 459 -27.65 37.70 -18.13
N GLY A 460 -27.53 38.10 -19.39
CA GLY A 460 -27.09 39.44 -19.79
C GLY A 460 -28.15 40.47 -19.46
N ALA A 461 -28.13 41.02 -18.29
CA ALA A 461 -28.88 42.22 -17.97
C ALA A 461 -28.12 43.44 -18.48
N THR A 462 -28.73 44.13 -19.40
CA THR A 462 -28.41 45.46 -19.96
C THR A 462 -27.98 46.48 -18.90
N PRO A 463 -26.97 47.30 -19.16
CA PRO A 463 -26.62 48.43 -18.31
C PRO A 463 -27.52 49.59 -18.62
N ASN A 464 -28.20 50.11 -17.63
CA ASN A 464 -28.87 51.39 -17.78
C ASN A 464 -28.33 52.40 -16.77
N SER A 465 -27.73 53.44 -17.36
CA SER A 465 -27.78 54.88 -17.06
C SER A 465 -27.30 55.37 -15.70
N ALA A 466 -26.22 56.11 -15.77
CA ALA A 466 -25.93 57.44 -15.29
C ALA A 466 -26.57 57.91 -13.95
N ALA A 467 -25.76 58.23 -12.96
CA ALA A 467 -25.89 59.41 -12.10
C ALA A 467 -24.52 59.84 -11.54
N GLU A 468 -24.36 61.11 -11.57
CA GLU A 468 -23.22 62.00 -11.36
C GLU A 468 -22.53 61.93 -9.97
N PRO A 469 -21.34 62.53 -9.85
CA PRO A 469 -20.54 62.59 -8.63
C PRO A 469 -20.75 63.87 -7.85
N THR A 470 -20.66 63.86 -6.54
CA THR A 470 -20.31 65.04 -5.69
C THR A 470 -19.90 64.58 -4.28
N PRO A 471 -19.25 65.45 -3.42
CA PRO A 471 -17.80 65.61 -3.37
C PRO A 471 -17.22 65.34 -1.98
N THR A 472 -15.92 65.32 -1.94
CA THR A 472 -14.91 65.60 -0.95
C THR A 472 -15.35 66.27 0.37
N ALA A 473 -14.95 65.68 1.52
CA ALA A 473 -14.53 66.39 2.73
C ALA A 473 -13.58 65.53 3.51
N GLU A 474 -12.33 65.87 3.48
CA GLU A 474 -11.51 66.56 4.51
C GLU A 474 -11.02 65.69 5.67
N ALA A 475 -9.76 65.64 5.71
CA ALA A 475 -8.90 65.07 6.73
C ALA A 475 -8.97 65.82 8.05
N THR A 476 -8.65 65.15 9.14
CA THR A 476 -7.71 65.64 10.19
C THR A 476 -7.52 64.60 11.31
N PRO A 477 -6.55 64.73 12.21
CA PRO A 477 -5.45 63.78 12.36
C PRO A 477 -5.42 63.08 13.73
N SER A 478 -4.43 62.22 13.83
CA SER A 478 -3.91 61.54 15.05
C SER A 478 -3.90 62.38 16.33
N PRO A 479 -3.94 61.75 17.53
CA PRO A 479 -2.68 61.72 18.25
C PRO A 479 -2.28 60.40 18.91
N GLU A 480 -1.01 60.24 18.97
CA GLU A 480 -0.10 59.48 19.80
C GLU A 480 -0.53 59.27 21.28
N ASN A 481 0.17 58.25 21.84
CA ASN A 481 0.53 58.01 23.24
C ASN A 481 -0.42 57.11 24.06
N GLN A 482 -0.02 55.95 24.38
CA GLN A 482 0.90 55.47 25.46
C GLN A 482 1.10 53.96 25.34
#